data_135425a31801d9a628c1f5e69fd5e5cc
#
_entry.id   135425a31801d9a628c1f5e69fd5e5cc
#
_cell.length_a   1.000
_cell.length_b   1.000
_cell.length_c   1.000
_cell.angle_alpha   90.00
_cell.angle_beta   90.00
_cell.angle_gamma   90.00
#
_symmetry.space_group_name_H-M   'P 1'
#
loop_
_entity.id
_entity.type
_entity.pdbx_description
1 polymer ?
#
loop_
_entity_poly.entity_id
_entity_poly.type
_entity_poly.pdbx_seq_one_letter_code
_entity_poly.pdbx_strand_id
1 'polypeptide(L)'
;QSSPDRSDPSAAQSAASSVTSAARSRIGRAVVLAGFVLLVFCTGTAEYLVSGVLPQLAADVSVSIAAAGQIVTAYALGVAIGGLVVTALTARLPRKGLALGLGAVFIAGMAITVIAPSYAWVIAGRVASACSQATLFAIGLTTATGLMGQARQGRAIAIVGSGLTIATVLGVPMGALLGGSTNWRMPFVIVAAVAALGVLLLATAMERTPAPTTGVGDEIRTLLRAPVLLAVATTTIGFAGVGLVFTYLVPLLSEVTGIAAGTIPGLLLAYGIGGFIGNLVAGRLADLSVRATLVGVLLALILTLAVFPLLAPRPAPMIGAVLILGLLSTATIAPLQSLVLHHAGAAPTLSLAVNVGAFNLANAIGAALGGLGAAAGLLRWSGFGGALLAAVGLG
;
A
#
# COMPACT_ATOMS: atom_id res chain seq x y z
N GLN A 1 -68.16 -7.71 27.33
CA GLN A 1 -67.03 -6.92 27.86
C GLN A 1 -65.79 -7.79 27.78
N SER A 2 -65.00 -7.58 26.75
CA SER A 2 -63.69 -8.21 26.53
C SER A 2 -62.62 -7.45 27.33
N SER A 3 -61.92 -8.15 28.20
CA SER A 3 -60.77 -7.62 28.96
C SER A 3 -59.66 -7.14 28.00
N PRO A 4 -58.91 -6.05 28.35
CA PRO A 4 -57.76 -5.61 27.56
C PRO A 4 -56.60 -6.60 27.77
N ASP A 5 -56.03 -6.97 26.66
CA ASP A 5 -54.82 -7.76 26.48
C ASP A 5 -53.68 -7.22 27.35
N ARG A 6 -53.26 -7.93 28.38
CA ARG A 6 -52.06 -7.63 29.16
C ARG A 6 -50.87 -8.04 28.29
N SER A 7 -50.27 -7.06 27.63
CA SER A 7 -48.97 -7.23 26.95
C SER A 7 -47.97 -7.92 27.90
N ASP A 8 -47.55 -9.12 27.54
CA ASP A 8 -46.66 -9.98 28.33
C ASP A 8 -45.30 -9.27 28.55
N PRO A 9 -44.93 -8.92 29.80
CA PRO A 9 -43.67 -8.26 30.11
C PRO A 9 -42.45 -9.06 29.69
N SER A 10 -42.57 -10.39 29.56
CA SER A 10 -41.49 -11.29 29.14
C SER A 10 -41.18 -11.14 27.65
N ALA A 11 -42.18 -10.89 26.81
CA ALA A 11 -42.00 -10.64 25.38
C ALA A 11 -41.32 -9.31 25.13
N ALA A 12 -41.65 -8.27 25.90
CA ALA A 12 -40.97 -6.95 25.80
C ALA A 12 -39.50 -7.01 26.25
N GLN A 13 -39.20 -7.75 27.31
CA GLN A 13 -37.81 -7.96 27.78
C GLN A 13 -36.99 -8.81 26.78
N SER A 14 -37.56 -9.84 26.20
CA SER A 14 -36.91 -10.63 25.14
C SER A 14 -36.63 -9.84 23.90
N ALA A 15 -37.53 -8.98 23.43
CA ALA A 15 -37.33 -8.09 22.31
C ALA A 15 -36.24 -7.02 22.60
N ALA A 16 -36.24 -6.44 23.80
CA ALA A 16 -35.21 -5.48 24.21
C ALA A 16 -33.81 -6.12 24.31
N SER A 17 -33.70 -7.35 24.82
CA SER A 17 -32.43 -8.09 24.88
C SER A 17 -31.91 -8.49 23.51
N SER A 18 -32.78 -8.88 22.59
CA SER A 18 -32.42 -9.19 21.18
C SER A 18 -31.93 -7.97 20.41
N VAL A 19 -32.56 -6.81 20.59
CA VAL A 19 -32.16 -5.54 19.97
C VAL A 19 -30.81 -5.08 20.50
N THR A 20 -30.57 -5.17 21.81
CA THR A 20 -29.27 -4.82 22.42
C THR A 20 -28.14 -5.76 22.00
N SER A 21 -28.42 -7.07 21.87
CA SER A 21 -27.48 -8.07 21.35
C SER A 21 -27.11 -7.79 19.88
N ALA A 22 -28.10 -7.53 19.04
CA ALA A 22 -27.89 -7.18 17.63
C ALA A 22 -27.10 -5.88 17.45
N ALA A 23 -27.38 -4.87 18.27
CA ALA A 23 -26.64 -3.61 18.28
C ALA A 23 -25.17 -3.79 18.69
N ARG A 24 -24.90 -4.54 19.76
CA ARG A 24 -23.52 -4.89 20.20
C ARG A 24 -22.77 -5.66 19.12
N SER A 25 -23.40 -6.61 18.45
CA SER A 25 -22.80 -7.36 17.33
C SER A 25 -22.49 -6.44 16.12
N ARG A 26 -23.32 -5.43 15.84
CA ARG A 26 -23.04 -4.44 14.77
C ARG A 26 -21.86 -3.54 15.14
N ILE A 27 -21.83 -3.02 16.36
CA ILE A 27 -20.72 -2.19 16.86
C ILE A 27 -19.42 -3.00 16.86
N GLY A 28 -19.40 -4.21 17.36
CA GLY A 28 -18.22 -5.07 17.35
C GLY A 28 -17.66 -5.30 15.95
N ARG A 29 -18.53 -5.56 14.95
CA ARG A 29 -18.12 -5.68 13.54
C ARG A 29 -17.51 -4.40 12.99
N ALA A 30 -18.11 -3.24 13.26
CA ALA A 30 -17.58 -1.97 12.81
C ALA A 30 -16.21 -1.66 13.43
N VAL A 31 -16.01 -1.98 14.70
CA VAL A 31 -14.74 -1.80 15.43
C VAL A 31 -13.64 -2.70 14.81
N VAL A 32 -13.93 -3.96 14.49
CA VAL A 32 -12.98 -4.86 13.83
C VAL A 32 -12.59 -4.34 12.45
N LEU A 33 -13.57 -3.90 11.65
CA LEU A 33 -13.28 -3.31 10.33
C LEU A 33 -12.43 -2.05 10.45
N ALA A 34 -12.76 -1.15 11.38
CA ALA A 34 -11.96 0.05 11.65
C ALA A 34 -10.52 -0.29 12.07
N GLY A 35 -10.33 -1.31 12.92
CA GLY A 35 -9.01 -1.79 13.31
C GLY A 35 -8.17 -2.24 12.11
N PHE A 36 -8.75 -3.01 11.18
CA PHE A 36 -8.03 -3.43 9.97
C PHE A 36 -7.80 -2.27 9.01
N VAL A 37 -8.76 -1.36 8.81
CA VAL A 37 -8.56 -0.15 7.99
C VAL A 37 -7.39 0.68 8.51
N LEU A 38 -7.32 0.91 9.83
CA LEU A 38 -6.21 1.63 10.45
C LEU A 38 -4.87 0.91 10.25
N LEU A 39 -4.80 -0.40 10.45
CA LEU A 39 -3.56 -1.17 10.26
C LEU A 39 -3.12 -1.17 8.79
N VAL A 40 -4.04 -1.34 7.85
CA VAL A 40 -3.75 -1.28 6.41
C VAL A 40 -3.31 0.13 6.00
N PHE A 41 -3.95 1.17 6.53
CA PHE A 41 -3.52 2.55 6.37
C PHE A 41 -2.09 2.77 6.91
N CYS A 42 -1.80 2.29 8.12
CA CYS A 42 -0.48 2.45 8.73
C CYS A 42 0.61 1.72 7.94
N THR A 43 0.36 0.48 7.52
CA THR A 43 1.36 -0.30 6.74
C THR A 43 1.60 0.32 5.37
N GLY A 44 0.56 0.76 4.66
CA GLY A 44 0.69 1.47 3.40
C GLY A 44 1.36 2.85 3.56
N THR A 45 0.98 3.61 4.59
CA THR A 45 1.64 4.90 4.88
C THR A 45 3.12 4.71 5.17
N ALA A 46 3.48 3.70 5.97
CA ALA A 46 4.87 3.37 6.24
C ALA A 46 5.66 3.09 4.95
N GLU A 47 5.06 2.46 3.95
CA GLU A 47 5.70 2.21 2.65
C GLU A 47 6.12 3.51 1.97
N TYR A 48 5.23 4.48 1.88
CA TYR A 48 5.41 5.71 1.09
C TYR A 48 6.09 6.85 1.85
N LEU A 49 5.99 6.88 3.17
CA LEU A 49 6.43 7.97 4.05
C LEU A 49 7.91 8.32 3.90
N VAL A 50 8.78 7.32 3.72
CA VAL A 50 10.23 7.51 3.59
C VAL A 50 10.57 8.42 2.41
N SER A 51 9.87 8.29 1.28
CA SER A 51 10.10 9.14 0.10
C SER A 51 9.87 10.63 0.41
N GLY A 52 8.98 10.94 1.37
CA GLY A 52 8.69 12.31 1.81
C GLY A 52 9.76 12.91 2.74
N VAL A 53 10.52 12.07 3.46
CA VAL A 53 11.56 12.49 4.43
C VAL A 53 12.97 12.11 4.00
N LEU A 54 13.16 11.69 2.76
CA LEU A 54 14.40 11.10 2.27
C LEU A 54 15.64 11.98 2.51
N PRO A 55 15.63 13.29 2.20
CA PRO A 55 16.78 14.16 2.40
C PRO A 55 17.14 14.34 3.89
N GLN A 56 16.14 14.54 4.76
CA GLN A 56 16.33 14.75 6.19
C GLN A 56 16.87 13.48 6.88
N LEU A 57 16.33 12.31 6.49
CA LEU A 57 16.79 11.02 6.98
C LEU A 57 18.23 10.77 6.54
N ALA A 58 18.57 11.00 5.26
CA ALA A 58 19.92 10.83 4.73
C ALA A 58 20.95 11.68 5.50
N ALA A 59 20.62 12.95 5.78
CA ALA A 59 21.46 13.84 6.54
C ALA A 59 21.68 13.40 7.98
N ASP A 60 20.62 12.96 8.66
CA ASP A 60 20.67 12.57 10.08
C ASP A 60 21.47 11.28 10.32
N VAL A 61 21.30 10.27 9.45
CA VAL A 61 22.07 9.01 9.55
C VAL A 61 23.40 9.03 8.77
N SER A 62 23.80 10.21 8.28
CA SER A 62 25.08 10.47 7.59
C SER A 62 25.33 9.54 6.38
N VAL A 63 24.32 9.36 5.53
CA VAL A 63 24.45 8.59 4.29
C VAL A 63 24.07 9.43 3.06
N SER A 64 24.47 8.96 1.87
CA SER A 64 24.03 9.60 0.63
C SER A 64 22.51 9.43 0.40
N ILE A 65 21.90 10.32 -0.38
CA ILE A 65 20.50 10.18 -0.80
C ILE A 65 20.26 8.84 -1.52
N ALA A 66 21.23 8.38 -2.30
CA ALA A 66 21.19 7.09 -2.96
C ALA A 66 21.11 5.92 -1.96
N ALA A 67 21.92 5.95 -0.91
CA ALA A 67 21.87 4.95 0.16
C ALA A 67 20.56 5.05 0.95
N ALA A 68 20.07 6.25 1.25
CA ALA A 68 18.78 6.43 1.92
C ALA A 68 17.62 5.87 1.09
N GLY A 69 17.65 5.99 -0.24
CA GLY A 69 16.66 5.39 -1.14
C GLY A 69 16.59 3.86 -1.05
N GLN A 70 17.69 3.17 -0.68
CA GLN A 70 17.69 1.72 -0.48
C GLN A 70 16.84 1.29 0.74
N ILE A 71 16.47 2.21 1.63
CA ILE A 71 15.50 1.96 2.70
C ILE A 71 14.12 1.64 2.12
N VAL A 72 13.73 2.28 1.02
CA VAL A 72 12.49 1.97 0.27
C VAL A 72 12.60 0.59 -0.37
N THR A 73 13.74 0.28 -1.00
CA THR A 73 14.03 -1.05 -1.54
C THR A 73 13.90 -2.13 -0.47
N ALA A 74 14.51 -1.92 0.71
CA ALA A 74 14.47 -2.88 1.81
C ALA A 74 13.05 -3.14 2.31
N TYR A 75 12.22 -2.09 2.43
CA TYR A 75 10.82 -2.24 2.81
C TYR A 75 10.04 -3.02 1.75
N ALA A 76 10.16 -2.64 0.50
CA ALA A 76 9.45 -3.27 -0.62
C ALA A 76 9.83 -4.76 -0.78
N LEU A 77 11.11 -5.12 -0.62
CA LEU A 77 11.56 -6.51 -0.59
C LEU A 77 11.03 -7.25 0.66
N GLY A 78 10.98 -6.58 1.80
CA GLY A 78 10.37 -7.10 3.04
C GLY A 78 8.89 -7.45 2.83
N VAL A 79 8.12 -6.62 2.11
CA VAL A 79 6.72 -6.93 1.75
C VAL A 79 6.66 -8.06 0.73
N ALA A 80 7.42 -7.97 -0.36
CA ALA A 80 7.35 -8.91 -1.48
C ALA A 80 7.78 -10.32 -1.09
N ILE A 81 8.90 -10.45 -0.39
CA ILE A 81 9.49 -11.75 -0.02
C ILE A 81 9.08 -12.12 1.40
N GLY A 82 9.37 -11.23 2.36
CA GLY A 82 9.10 -11.48 3.78
C GLY A 82 7.61 -11.67 4.05
N GLY A 83 6.76 -10.84 3.43
CA GLY A 83 5.31 -10.96 3.53
C GLY A 83 4.78 -12.30 3.03
N LEU A 84 5.26 -12.80 1.87
CA LEU A 84 4.88 -14.12 1.35
C LEU A 84 5.36 -15.24 2.26
N VAL A 85 6.60 -15.20 2.74
CA VAL A 85 7.16 -16.18 3.67
C VAL A 85 6.37 -16.21 4.97
N VAL A 86 6.09 -15.05 5.57
CA VAL A 86 5.31 -14.93 6.81
C VAL A 86 3.90 -15.48 6.58
N THR A 87 3.23 -15.13 5.47
CA THR A 87 1.90 -15.65 5.14
C THR A 87 1.90 -17.18 5.06
N ALA A 88 2.88 -17.77 4.37
CA ALA A 88 2.99 -19.22 4.23
C ALA A 88 3.26 -19.92 5.58
N LEU A 89 4.19 -19.42 6.38
CA LEU A 89 4.56 -20.00 7.67
C LEU A 89 3.43 -19.89 8.71
N THR A 90 2.63 -18.83 8.63
CA THR A 90 1.58 -18.51 9.61
C THR A 90 0.17 -18.91 9.17
N ALA A 91 0.01 -19.53 7.99
CA ALA A 91 -1.29 -19.90 7.42
C ALA A 91 -2.17 -20.75 8.35
N ARG A 92 -1.56 -21.56 9.23
CA ARG A 92 -2.23 -22.45 10.19
C ARG A 92 -2.48 -21.82 11.57
N LEU A 93 -2.12 -20.54 11.77
CA LEU A 93 -2.30 -19.87 13.06
C LEU A 93 -3.71 -19.26 13.20
N PRO A 94 -4.24 -19.20 14.44
CA PRO A 94 -5.50 -18.51 14.71
C PRO A 94 -5.45 -17.04 14.31
N ARG A 95 -6.41 -16.57 13.52
CA ARG A 95 -6.37 -15.25 12.86
C ARG A 95 -6.26 -14.08 13.83
N LYS A 96 -6.94 -14.12 15.00
CA LYS A 96 -6.86 -13.06 16.00
C LYS A 96 -5.43 -12.94 16.56
N GLY A 97 -4.86 -14.04 17.05
CA GLY A 97 -3.51 -14.05 17.60
C GLY A 97 -2.47 -13.58 16.57
N LEU A 98 -2.63 -14.06 15.33
CA LEU A 98 -1.74 -13.68 14.22
C LEU A 98 -1.86 -12.17 13.88
N ALA A 99 -3.08 -11.61 13.78
CA ALA A 99 -3.27 -10.19 13.49
C ALA A 99 -2.67 -9.30 14.59
N LEU A 100 -2.87 -9.66 15.87
CA LEU A 100 -2.30 -8.93 17.00
C LEU A 100 -0.76 -9.04 17.04
N GLY A 101 -0.22 -10.24 16.81
CA GLY A 101 1.23 -10.48 16.76
C GLY A 101 1.91 -9.71 15.63
N LEU A 102 1.34 -9.74 14.43
CA LEU A 102 1.87 -8.99 13.28
C LEU A 102 1.73 -7.47 13.47
N GLY A 103 0.63 -7.01 14.07
CA GLY A 103 0.48 -5.61 14.47
C GLY A 103 1.54 -5.18 15.47
N ALA A 104 1.87 -6.03 16.45
CA ALA A 104 2.94 -5.79 17.40
C ALA A 104 4.33 -5.77 16.72
N VAL A 105 4.60 -6.69 15.79
CA VAL A 105 5.84 -6.70 14.97
C VAL A 105 5.96 -5.42 14.15
N PHE A 106 4.86 -4.95 13.52
CA PHE A 106 4.84 -3.69 12.79
C PHE A 106 5.20 -2.51 13.70
N ILE A 107 4.56 -2.39 14.87
CA ILE A 107 4.82 -1.32 15.84
C ILE A 107 6.27 -1.39 16.35
N ALA A 108 6.77 -2.58 16.64
CA ALA A 108 8.15 -2.77 17.06
C ALA A 108 9.15 -2.32 15.98
N GLY A 109 8.90 -2.66 14.71
CA GLY A 109 9.69 -2.18 13.58
C GLY A 109 9.65 -0.66 13.41
N MET A 110 8.48 -0.03 13.61
CA MET A 110 8.37 1.44 13.66
C MET A 110 9.20 2.03 14.82
N ALA A 111 9.10 1.44 16.02
CA ALA A 111 9.85 1.89 17.19
C ALA A 111 11.37 1.77 16.95
N ILE A 112 11.85 0.65 16.40
CA ILE A 112 13.25 0.47 16.01
C ILE A 112 13.68 1.57 15.04
N THR A 113 12.85 1.91 14.04
CA THR A 113 13.14 2.98 13.09
C THR A 113 13.23 4.35 13.78
N VAL A 114 12.35 4.63 14.75
CA VAL A 114 12.33 5.90 15.50
C VAL A 114 13.58 6.07 16.37
N ILE A 115 14.00 5.02 17.07
CA ILE A 115 15.18 5.07 17.97
C ILE A 115 16.49 4.75 17.26
N ALA A 116 16.47 4.52 15.95
CA ALA A 116 17.62 4.08 15.17
C ALA A 116 18.83 5.02 15.34
N PRO A 117 19.98 4.52 15.85
CA PRO A 117 21.20 5.30 15.96
C PRO A 117 22.02 5.27 14.66
N SER A 118 21.68 4.41 13.71
CA SER A 118 22.43 4.24 12.46
C SER A 118 21.53 3.74 11.33
N TYR A 119 22.02 3.87 10.11
CA TYR A 119 21.38 3.39 8.88
C TYR A 119 20.96 1.91 8.96
N ALA A 120 21.82 1.02 9.50
CA ALA A 120 21.51 -0.40 9.61
C ALA A 120 20.29 -0.68 10.51
N TRP A 121 20.12 0.09 11.59
CA TRP A 121 18.93 -0.01 12.46
C TRP A 121 17.67 0.48 11.76
N VAL A 122 17.77 1.54 10.95
CA VAL A 122 16.64 1.97 10.11
C VAL A 122 16.21 0.84 9.17
N ILE A 123 17.15 0.23 8.45
CA ILE A 123 16.87 -0.91 7.55
C ILE A 123 16.22 -2.06 8.33
N ALA A 124 16.76 -2.46 9.50
CA ALA A 124 16.20 -3.54 10.31
C ALA A 124 14.74 -3.25 10.73
N GLY A 125 14.47 -2.05 11.23
CA GLY A 125 13.11 -1.63 11.61
C GLY A 125 12.15 -1.64 10.42
N ARG A 126 12.61 -1.20 9.25
CA ARG A 126 11.82 -1.18 8.01
C ARG A 126 11.47 -2.59 7.52
N VAL A 127 12.45 -3.51 7.48
CA VAL A 127 12.23 -4.90 7.09
C VAL A 127 11.27 -5.59 8.06
N ALA A 128 11.45 -5.41 9.38
CA ALA A 128 10.56 -5.98 10.39
C ALA A 128 9.11 -5.52 10.19
N SER A 129 8.90 -4.20 9.97
CA SER A 129 7.56 -3.65 9.70
C SER A 129 6.96 -4.20 8.41
N ALA A 130 7.76 -4.29 7.34
CA ALA A 130 7.33 -4.71 6.01
C ALA A 130 6.82 -6.15 5.98
N CYS A 131 7.48 -7.07 6.73
CA CYS A 131 7.07 -8.48 6.79
C CYS A 131 5.64 -8.69 7.29
N SER A 132 5.07 -7.72 8.02
CA SER A 132 3.71 -7.80 8.55
C SER A 132 2.62 -7.43 7.52
N GLN A 133 2.94 -6.59 6.55
CA GLN A 133 1.97 -5.88 5.70
C GLN A 133 1.07 -6.82 4.90
N ALA A 134 1.66 -7.71 4.11
CA ALA A 134 0.89 -8.58 3.21
C ALA A 134 -0.07 -9.50 3.98
N THR A 135 0.40 -10.10 5.09
CA THR A 135 -0.39 -11.00 5.91
C THR A 135 -1.50 -10.25 6.66
N LEU A 136 -1.22 -9.07 7.22
CA LEU A 136 -2.24 -8.23 7.87
C LEU A 136 -3.34 -7.83 6.88
N PHE A 137 -2.97 -7.44 5.67
CA PHE A 137 -3.92 -7.11 4.61
C PHE A 137 -4.81 -8.32 4.26
N ALA A 138 -4.21 -9.50 4.05
CA ALA A 138 -4.94 -10.73 3.73
C ALA A 138 -5.90 -11.17 4.86
N ILE A 139 -5.47 -11.09 6.13
CA ILE A 139 -6.33 -11.37 7.30
C ILE A 139 -7.47 -10.35 7.36
N GLY A 140 -7.19 -9.07 7.12
CA GLY A 140 -8.20 -8.02 7.08
C GLY A 140 -9.28 -8.29 6.05
N LEU A 141 -8.90 -8.60 4.81
CA LEU A 141 -9.82 -8.93 3.72
C LEU A 141 -10.69 -10.15 4.05
N THR A 142 -10.08 -11.24 4.49
CA THR A 142 -10.80 -12.48 4.79
C THR A 142 -11.73 -12.34 6.01
N THR A 143 -11.29 -11.60 7.04
CA THR A 143 -12.13 -11.30 8.21
C THR A 143 -13.31 -10.40 7.83
N ALA A 144 -13.08 -9.35 7.04
CA ALA A 144 -14.14 -8.45 6.59
C ALA A 144 -15.19 -9.19 5.73
N THR A 145 -14.74 -10.06 4.82
CA THR A 145 -15.64 -10.90 4.02
C THR A 145 -16.45 -11.84 4.89
N GLY A 146 -15.86 -12.49 5.90
CA GLY A 146 -16.55 -13.34 6.87
C GLY A 146 -17.62 -12.58 7.68
N LEU A 147 -17.31 -11.34 8.11
CA LEU A 147 -18.23 -10.50 8.89
C LEU A 147 -19.41 -9.95 8.06
N MET A 148 -19.21 -9.70 6.77
CA MET A 148 -20.20 -9.08 5.88
C MET A 148 -20.98 -10.09 5.04
N GLY A 149 -20.48 -11.32 4.93
CA GLY A 149 -21.02 -12.39 4.10
C GLY A 149 -20.60 -12.30 2.63
N GLN A 150 -20.64 -13.44 1.92
CA GLN A 150 -20.18 -13.56 0.53
C GLN A 150 -20.91 -12.61 -0.44
N ALA A 151 -22.21 -12.37 -0.24
CA ALA A 151 -22.98 -11.44 -1.06
C ALA A 151 -22.48 -9.98 -1.02
N ARG A 152 -21.65 -9.63 -0.02
CA ARG A 152 -21.07 -8.28 0.17
C ARG A 152 -19.55 -8.28 0.14
N GLN A 153 -18.94 -9.29 -0.46
CA GLN A 153 -17.48 -9.45 -0.53
C GLN A 153 -16.79 -8.22 -1.15
N GLY A 154 -17.30 -7.71 -2.27
CA GLY A 154 -16.75 -6.52 -2.91
C GLY A 154 -16.72 -5.30 -1.97
N ARG A 155 -17.79 -5.10 -1.18
CA ARG A 155 -17.86 -4.03 -0.19
C ARG A 155 -16.87 -4.24 0.95
N ALA A 156 -16.67 -5.47 1.41
CA ALA A 156 -15.70 -5.80 2.43
C ALA A 156 -14.26 -5.48 1.97
N ILE A 157 -13.93 -5.87 0.74
CA ILE A 157 -12.65 -5.58 0.10
C ILE A 157 -12.44 -4.06 -0.03
N ALA A 158 -13.46 -3.33 -0.49
CA ALA A 158 -13.40 -1.88 -0.64
C ALA A 158 -13.17 -1.16 0.70
N ILE A 159 -13.81 -1.59 1.79
CA ILE A 159 -13.64 -1.00 3.12
C ILE A 159 -12.20 -1.21 3.60
N VAL A 160 -11.68 -2.43 3.60
CA VAL A 160 -10.31 -2.69 4.08
C VAL A 160 -9.28 -2.07 3.14
N GLY A 161 -9.50 -2.16 1.82
CA GLY A 161 -8.63 -1.56 0.80
C GLY A 161 -8.59 -0.04 0.84
N SER A 162 -9.63 0.64 1.38
CA SER A 162 -9.63 2.09 1.52
C SER A 162 -8.47 2.59 2.40
N GLY A 163 -8.02 1.80 3.37
CA GLY A 163 -6.83 2.10 4.16
C GLY A 163 -5.59 2.31 3.28
N LEU A 164 -5.35 1.40 2.32
CA LEU A 164 -4.23 1.52 1.39
C LEU A 164 -4.41 2.72 0.44
N THR A 165 -5.62 2.95 -0.06
CA THR A 165 -5.91 4.10 -0.93
C THR A 165 -5.65 5.43 -0.22
N ILE A 166 -6.07 5.57 1.04
CA ILE A 166 -5.79 6.76 1.85
C ILE A 166 -4.28 6.89 2.09
N ALA A 167 -3.60 5.79 2.35
CA ALA A 167 -2.15 5.76 2.54
C ALA A 167 -1.37 6.26 1.31
N THR A 168 -1.79 5.91 0.10
CA THR A 168 -1.13 6.38 -1.14
C THR A 168 -1.30 7.89 -1.34
N VAL A 169 -2.43 8.46 -0.92
CA VAL A 169 -2.68 9.90 -1.02
C VAL A 169 -1.92 10.68 0.06
N LEU A 170 -1.89 10.19 1.30
CA LEU A 170 -1.37 10.93 2.45
C LEU A 170 0.07 10.56 2.83
N GLY A 171 0.57 9.37 2.46
CA GLY A 171 1.83 8.83 2.97
C GLY A 171 3.03 9.74 2.72
N VAL A 172 3.28 10.11 1.47
CA VAL A 172 4.41 10.98 1.10
C VAL A 172 4.22 12.42 1.58
N PRO A 173 3.04 13.06 1.37
CA PRO A 173 2.79 14.40 1.91
C PRO A 173 2.93 14.47 3.42
N MET A 174 2.45 13.48 4.15
CA MET A 174 2.58 13.41 5.60
C MET A 174 4.05 13.32 6.03
N GLY A 175 4.86 12.51 5.33
CA GLY A 175 6.30 12.47 5.51
C GLY A 175 6.94 13.84 5.32
N ALA A 176 6.67 14.48 4.19
CA ALA A 176 7.27 15.76 3.83
C ALA A 176 6.84 16.91 4.78
N LEU A 177 5.54 16.97 5.15
CA LEU A 177 5.02 18.00 6.06
C LEU A 177 5.56 17.85 7.48
N LEU A 178 5.41 16.66 8.06
CA LEU A 178 5.74 16.42 9.47
C LEU A 178 7.25 16.24 9.65
N GLY A 179 7.91 15.53 8.73
CA GLY A 179 9.35 15.29 8.80
C GLY A 179 10.19 16.52 8.46
N GLY A 180 9.70 17.38 7.55
CA GLY A 180 10.39 18.60 7.16
C GLY A 180 10.32 19.73 8.19
N SER A 181 9.24 19.78 8.99
CA SER A 181 8.99 20.86 9.95
C SER A 181 9.55 20.60 11.36
N THR A 182 9.72 19.33 11.76
CA THR A 182 10.11 18.97 13.12
C THR A 182 11.30 18.01 13.17
N ASN A 183 11.06 16.78 12.80
CA ASN A 183 12.03 15.67 12.80
C ASN A 183 11.49 14.56 11.92
N TRP A 184 12.32 14.00 11.04
CA TRP A 184 11.95 12.91 10.16
C TRP A 184 11.38 11.66 10.89
N ARG A 185 11.67 11.51 12.19
CA ARG A 185 11.17 10.44 13.04
C ARG A 185 9.70 10.61 13.43
N MET A 186 9.20 11.85 13.49
CA MET A 186 7.85 12.16 13.98
C MET A 186 6.73 11.46 13.20
N PRO A 187 6.74 11.40 11.86
CA PRO A 187 5.75 10.65 11.10
C PRO A 187 5.69 9.17 11.47
N PHE A 188 6.84 8.55 11.77
CA PHE A 188 6.89 7.14 12.20
C PHE A 188 6.28 6.93 13.59
N VAL A 189 6.48 7.88 14.52
CA VAL A 189 5.83 7.86 15.85
C VAL A 189 4.32 7.92 15.70
N ILE A 190 3.81 8.81 14.85
CA ILE A 190 2.37 8.96 14.61
C ILE A 190 1.79 7.69 14.00
N VAL A 191 2.45 7.11 12.99
CA VAL A 191 2.02 5.86 12.37
C VAL A 191 2.02 4.71 13.39
N ALA A 192 3.04 4.62 14.25
CA ALA A 192 3.09 3.61 15.31
C ALA A 192 1.95 3.77 16.32
N ALA A 193 1.62 5.01 16.73
CA ALA A 193 0.51 5.29 17.64
C ALA A 193 -0.85 4.94 17.04
N VAL A 194 -1.08 5.28 15.77
CA VAL A 194 -2.32 4.92 15.05
C VAL A 194 -2.40 3.41 14.85
N ALA A 195 -1.30 2.73 14.57
CA ALA A 195 -1.25 1.27 14.47
C ALA A 195 -1.57 0.60 15.83
N ALA A 196 -1.06 1.15 16.94
CA ALA A 196 -1.37 0.68 18.29
C ALA A 196 -2.88 0.80 18.59
N LEU A 197 -3.53 1.89 18.17
CA LEU A 197 -4.98 2.01 18.24
C LEU A 197 -5.68 0.93 17.41
N GLY A 198 -5.22 0.67 16.17
CA GLY A 198 -5.75 -0.41 15.34
C GLY A 198 -5.64 -1.79 16.02
N VAL A 199 -4.47 -2.11 16.59
CA VAL A 199 -4.26 -3.34 17.37
C VAL A 199 -5.19 -3.41 18.58
N LEU A 200 -5.37 -2.33 19.32
CA LEU A 200 -6.26 -2.25 20.48
C LEU A 200 -7.73 -2.53 20.08
N LEU A 201 -8.20 -1.94 18.98
CA LEU A 201 -9.53 -2.20 18.45
C LEU A 201 -9.72 -3.68 18.09
N LEU A 202 -8.72 -4.32 17.45
CA LEU A 202 -8.78 -5.75 17.16
C LEU A 202 -8.72 -6.61 18.44
N ALA A 203 -7.88 -6.25 19.40
CA ALA A 203 -7.75 -6.98 20.66
C ALA A 203 -9.09 -7.04 21.40
N THR A 204 -9.83 -5.94 21.43
CA THR A 204 -11.11 -5.80 22.15
C THR A 204 -12.30 -6.41 21.44
N ALA A 205 -12.39 -6.25 20.10
CA ALA A 205 -13.60 -6.56 19.35
C ALA A 205 -13.50 -7.81 18.46
N MET A 206 -12.28 -8.25 18.08
CA MET A 206 -12.14 -9.43 17.21
C MET A 206 -12.34 -10.72 17.99
N GLU A 207 -13.23 -11.57 17.51
CA GLU A 207 -13.46 -12.89 18.09
C GLU A 207 -12.34 -13.87 17.70
N ARG A 208 -12.16 -14.92 18.54
CA ARG A 208 -11.22 -16.00 18.24
C ARG A 208 -11.84 -16.91 17.18
N THR A 209 -11.27 -16.90 15.96
CA THR A 209 -11.67 -17.80 14.88
C THR A 209 -10.64 -18.91 14.70
N PRO A 210 -11.06 -20.15 14.45
CA PRO A 210 -10.15 -21.25 14.12
C PRO A 210 -9.29 -20.93 12.90
N ALA A 211 -8.17 -21.62 12.76
CA ALA A 211 -7.33 -21.56 11.58
C ALA A 211 -8.07 -22.07 10.33
N PRO A 212 -7.78 -21.54 9.13
CA PRO A 212 -8.32 -22.07 7.88
C PRO A 212 -7.84 -23.50 7.63
N THR A 213 -8.74 -24.34 7.07
CA THR A 213 -8.45 -25.77 6.75
C THR A 213 -8.13 -25.99 5.27
N THR A 214 -8.13 -24.95 4.43
CA THR A 214 -7.96 -25.06 2.97
C THR A 214 -6.50 -25.29 2.57
N GLY A 215 -6.28 -26.25 1.64
CA GLY A 215 -4.97 -26.60 1.11
C GLY A 215 -4.45 -25.57 0.08
N VAL A 216 -3.22 -25.14 0.25
CA VAL A 216 -2.53 -24.12 -0.58
C VAL A 216 -1.94 -24.72 -1.89
N GLY A 217 -1.88 -26.06 -2.02
CA GLY A 217 -1.14 -26.74 -3.09
C GLY A 217 -1.63 -26.48 -4.52
N ASP A 218 -2.96 -26.52 -4.74
CA ASP A 218 -3.55 -26.32 -6.07
C ASP A 218 -3.50 -24.87 -6.53
N GLU A 219 -3.54 -23.94 -5.59
CA GLU A 219 -3.42 -22.51 -5.87
C GLU A 219 -2.01 -22.15 -6.35
N ILE A 220 -0.96 -22.73 -5.75
CA ILE A 220 0.44 -22.52 -6.16
C ILE A 220 0.65 -23.02 -7.58
N ARG A 221 0.10 -24.16 -7.96
CA ARG A 221 0.23 -24.70 -9.32
C ARG A 221 -0.38 -23.78 -10.39
N THR A 222 -1.44 -23.05 -10.03
CA THR A 222 -2.06 -22.07 -10.93
C THR A 222 -1.17 -20.86 -11.13
N LEU A 223 -0.47 -20.40 -10.08
CA LEU A 223 0.47 -19.27 -10.16
C LEU A 223 1.66 -19.53 -11.09
N LEU A 224 2.10 -20.79 -11.20
CA LEU A 224 3.23 -21.17 -12.05
C LEU A 224 2.86 -21.28 -13.53
N ARG A 225 1.62 -21.01 -13.92
CA ARG A 225 1.22 -20.97 -15.33
C ARG A 225 1.80 -19.76 -16.04
N ALA A 226 2.32 -19.96 -17.26
CA ALA A 226 2.96 -18.91 -18.02
C ALA A 226 2.13 -17.61 -18.18
N PRO A 227 0.80 -17.64 -18.43
CA PRO A 227 0.02 -16.40 -18.52
C PRO A 227 -0.01 -15.59 -17.23
N VAL A 228 -0.05 -16.25 -16.06
CA VAL A 228 -0.01 -15.59 -14.75
C VAL A 228 1.36 -14.98 -14.50
N LEU A 229 2.42 -15.74 -14.77
CA LEU A 229 3.81 -15.27 -14.63
C LEU A 229 4.10 -14.08 -15.55
N LEU A 230 3.61 -14.10 -16.78
CA LEU A 230 3.72 -12.96 -17.69
C LEU A 230 2.97 -11.73 -17.18
N ALA A 231 1.74 -11.89 -16.69
CA ALA A 231 0.98 -10.78 -16.10
C ALA A 231 1.68 -10.18 -14.87
N VAL A 232 2.26 -11.03 -14.01
CA VAL A 232 3.07 -10.62 -12.86
C VAL A 232 4.36 -9.93 -13.31
N ALA A 233 5.03 -10.42 -14.34
CA ALA A 233 6.22 -9.80 -14.91
C ALA A 233 5.89 -8.42 -15.53
N THR A 234 4.78 -8.31 -16.26
CA THR A 234 4.27 -7.02 -16.78
C THR A 234 4.04 -6.03 -15.64
N THR A 235 3.44 -6.47 -14.52
CA THR A 235 3.27 -5.63 -13.33
C THR A 235 4.62 -5.19 -12.77
N THR A 236 5.54 -6.14 -12.57
CA THR A 236 6.85 -5.88 -11.96
C THR A 236 7.68 -4.92 -12.80
N ILE A 237 7.80 -5.16 -14.09
CA ILE A 237 8.67 -4.35 -14.96
C ILE A 237 7.98 -3.05 -15.36
N GLY A 238 6.70 -3.11 -15.74
CA GLY A 238 5.93 -1.94 -16.19
C GLY A 238 5.74 -0.89 -15.10
N PHE A 239 5.64 -1.29 -13.83
CA PHE A 239 5.50 -0.37 -12.70
C PHE A 239 6.85 0.08 -12.11
N ALA A 240 7.95 -0.63 -12.37
CA ALA A 240 9.27 -0.29 -11.82
C ALA A 240 9.74 1.11 -12.23
N GLY A 241 9.34 1.58 -13.41
CA GLY A 241 9.62 2.95 -13.88
C GLY A 241 9.01 4.03 -13.00
N VAL A 242 7.81 3.79 -12.46
CA VAL A 242 7.17 4.67 -11.48
C VAL A 242 7.98 4.68 -10.17
N GLY A 243 8.33 3.52 -9.64
CA GLY A 243 9.13 3.38 -8.42
C GLY A 243 10.48 4.10 -8.50
N LEU A 244 11.13 4.06 -9.67
CA LEU A 244 12.42 4.72 -9.93
C LEU A 244 12.32 6.23 -9.77
N VAL A 245 11.30 6.87 -10.35
CA VAL A 245 11.14 8.34 -10.29
C VAL A 245 10.52 8.75 -8.95
N PHE A 246 9.51 8.03 -8.47
CA PHE A 246 8.74 8.39 -7.28
C PHE A 246 9.58 8.37 -6.00
N THR A 247 10.47 7.38 -5.83
CA THR A 247 11.33 7.28 -4.65
C THR A 247 12.22 8.50 -4.48
N TYR A 248 12.70 9.08 -5.58
CA TYR A 248 13.60 10.24 -5.58
C TYR A 248 12.91 11.53 -6.02
N LEU A 249 11.56 11.56 -6.01
CA LEU A 249 10.81 12.71 -6.48
C LEU A 249 11.08 13.98 -5.64
N VAL A 250 11.18 13.83 -4.31
CA VAL A 250 11.48 14.98 -3.42
C VAL A 250 12.85 15.57 -3.70
N PRO A 251 13.96 14.80 -3.71
CA PRO A 251 15.26 15.33 -4.14
C PRO A 251 15.26 15.92 -5.56
N LEU A 252 14.58 15.28 -6.50
CA LEU A 252 14.47 15.80 -7.87
C LEU A 252 13.82 17.21 -7.90
N LEU A 253 12.73 17.39 -7.16
CA LEU A 253 12.00 18.66 -7.09
C LEU A 253 12.79 19.75 -6.36
N SER A 254 13.49 19.40 -5.26
CA SER A 254 14.26 20.37 -4.47
C SER A 254 15.61 20.73 -5.11
N GLU A 255 16.40 19.73 -5.54
CA GLU A 255 17.79 19.92 -5.95
C GLU A 255 17.93 20.22 -7.45
N VAL A 256 17.09 19.57 -8.30
CA VAL A 256 17.19 19.74 -9.77
C VAL A 256 16.22 20.80 -10.27
N THR A 257 14.99 20.80 -9.77
CA THR A 257 13.95 21.75 -10.22
C THR A 257 14.00 23.07 -9.45
N GLY A 258 14.53 23.09 -8.21
CA GLY A 258 14.60 24.26 -7.37
C GLY A 258 13.24 24.68 -6.78
N ILE A 259 12.29 23.75 -6.61
CA ILE A 259 11.00 24.02 -5.97
C ILE A 259 11.22 24.22 -4.47
N ALA A 260 10.66 25.30 -3.93
CA ALA A 260 10.75 25.63 -2.51
C ALA A 260 10.19 24.49 -1.65
N ALA A 261 10.92 24.13 -0.57
CA ALA A 261 10.59 23.02 0.30
C ALA A 261 9.15 23.08 0.85
N GLY A 262 8.64 24.30 1.15
CA GLY A 262 7.27 24.49 1.62
C GLY A 262 6.18 24.19 0.59
N THR A 263 6.50 24.13 -0.72
CA THR A 263 5.54 23.84 -1.80
C THR A 263 5.46 22.34 -2.09
N ILE A 264 6.54 21.59 -1.83
CA ILE A 264 6.65 20.18 -2.17
C ILE A 264 5.53 19.32 -1.53
N PRO A 265 5.18 19.46 -0.25
CA PRO A 265 4.11 18.66 0.36
C PRO A 265 2.75 18.85 -0.33
N GLY A 266 2.40 20.09 -0.71
CA GLY A 266 1.17 20.37 -1.46
C GLY A 266 1.17 19.72 -2.85
N LEU A 267 2.31 19.72 -3.54
CA LEU A 267 2.46 19.06 -4.83
C LEU A 267 2.36 17.53 -4.73
N LEU A 268 2.94 16.94 -3.68
CA LEU A 268 2.83 15.50 -3.41
C LEU A 268 1.41 15.09 -3.01
N LEU A 269 0.69 15.94 -2.28
CA LEU A 269 -0.73 15.72 -2.00
C LEU A 269 -1.56 15.75 -3.30
N ALA A 270 -1.31 16.72 -4.16
CA ALA A 270 -1.98 16.80 -5.46
C ALA A 270 -1.62 15.60 -6.37
N TYR A 271 -0.36 15.11 -6.34
CA TYR A 271 0.05 13.85 -6.95
C TYR A 271 -0.80 12.67 -6.45
N GLY A 272 -0.96 12.54 -5.12
CA GLY A 272 -1.75 11.47 -4.51
C GLY A 272 -3.23 11.54 -4.89
N ILE A 273 -3.84 12.73 -4.88
CA ILE A 273 -5.23 12.96 -5.32
C ILE A 273 -5.38 12.62 -6.81
N GLY A 274 -4.43 13.06 -7.64
CA GLY A 274 -4.38 12.68 -9.06
C GLY A 274 -4.34 11.18 -9.24
N GLY A 275 -3.54 10.50 -8.43
CA GLY A 275 -3.47 9.05 -8.41
C GLY A 275 -4.80 8.37 -8.05
N PHE A 276 -5.48 8.85 -7.02
CA PHE A 276 -6.82 8.35 -6.67
C PHE A 276 -7.79 8.47 -7.84
N ILE A 277 -7.83 9.63 -8.49
CA ILE A 277 -8.67 9.89 -9.68
C ILE A 277 -8.27 8.96 -10.83
N GLY A 278 -6.97 8.84 -11.09
CA GLY A 278 -6.42 7.99 -12.15
C GLY A 278 -6.81 6.52 -11.99
N ASN A 279 -6.70 5.99 -10.78
CA ASN A 279 -7.11 4.61 -10.49
C ASN A 279 -8.61 4.38 -10.70
N LEU A 280 -9.47 5.33 -10.28
CA LEU A 280 -10.91 5.24 -10.49
C LEU A 280 -11.28 5.28 -11.98
N VAL A 281 -10.67 6.19 -12.74
CA VAL A 281 -10.92 6.33 -14.18
C VAL A 281 -10.42 5.08 -14.92
N ALA A 282 -9.20 4.64 -14.65
CA ALA A 282 -8.63 3.45 -15.27
C ALA A 282 -9.40 2.17 -14.90
N GLY A 283 -9.93 2.07 -13.68
CA GLY A 283 -10.80 0.97 -13.28
C GLY A 283 -12.04 0.87 -14.18
N ARG A 284 -12.75 2.00 -14.40
CA ARG A 284 -13.91 2.04 -15.29
C ARG A 284 -13.56 1.76 -16.76
N LEU A 285 -12.43 2.26 -17.23
CA LEU A 285 -11.96 1.97 -18.59
C LEU A 285 -11.55 0.50 -18.75
N ALA A 286 -10.97 -0.11 -17.72
CA ALA A 286 -10.62 -1.53 -17.70
C ALA A 286 -11.86 -2.44 -17.75
N ASP A 287 -13.01 -2.01 -17.21
CA ASP A 287 -14.27 -2.73 -17.36
C ASP A 287 -14.73 -2.79 -18.83
N LEU A 288 -14.35 -1.81 -19.65
CA LEU A 288 -14.63 -1.81 -21.09
C LEU A 288 -13.60 -2.65 -21.86
N SER A 289 -12.31 -2.47 -21.58
CA SER A 289 -11.22 -3.22 -22.19
C SER A 289 -9.94 -3.11 -21.36
N VAL A 290 -9.59 -4.17 -20.65
CA VAL A 290 -8.34 -4.26 -19.86
C VAL A 290 -7.12 -3.97 -20.72
N ARG A 291 -7.04 -4.60 -21.92
CA ARG A 291 -5.89 -4.45 -22.83
C ARG A 291 -5.73 -3.03 -23.35
N ALA A 292 -6.80 -2.43 -23.85
CA ALA A 292 -6.74 -1.08 -24.40
C ALA A 292 -6.40 -0.05 -23.31
N THR A 293 -6.97 -0.21 -22.11
CA THR A 293 -6.68 0.66 -20.95
C THR A 293 -5.23 0.52 -20.52
N LEU A 294 -4.72 -0.70 -20.37
CA LEU A 294 -3.35 -0.95 -19.96
C LEU A 294 -2.35 -0.36 -20.96
N VAL A 295 -2.52 -0.63 -22.25
CA VAL A 295 -1.67 -0.10 -23.31
C VAL A 295 -1.72 1.44 -23.33
N GLY A 296 -2.91 2.02 -23.29
CA GLY A 296 -3.07 3.49 -23.30
C GLY A 296 -2.42 4.16 -22.09
N VAL A 297 -2.60 3.62 -20.88
CA VAL A 297 -2.02 4.15 -19.65
C VAL A 297 -0.49 4.00 -19.66
N LEU A 298 0.04 2.84 -20.07
CA LEU A 298 1.49 2.63 -20.15
C LEU A 298 2.15 3.52 -21.20
N LEU A 299 1.54 3.71 -22.39
CA LEU A 299 2.06 4.64 -23.39
C LEU A 299 2.06 6.08 -22.87
N ALA A 300 0.98 6.53 -22.24
CA ALA A 300 0.92 7.85 -21.64
C ALA A 300 1.98 8.03 -20.53
N LEU A 301 2.20 6.98 -19.71
CA LEU A 301 3.23 6.96 -18.66
C LEU A 301 4.64 7.04 -19.27
N ILE A 302 4.93 6.24 -20.31
CA ILE A 302 6.21 6.25 -21.04
C ILE A 302 6.49 7.67 -21.57
N LEU A 303 5.52 8.29 -22.24
CA LEU A 303 5.68 9.65 -22.78
C LEU A 303 5.92 10.67 -21.65
N THR A 304 5.16 10.59 -20.56
CA THR A 304 5.33 11.49 -19.40
C THR A 304 6.72 11.36 -18.81
N LEU A 305 7.18 10.12 -18.56
CA LEU A 305 8.51 9.86 -18.00
C LEU A 305 9.63 10.25 -18.96
N ALA A 306 9.48 10.05 -20.26
CA ALA A 306 10.47 10.45 -21.27
C ALA A 306 10.64 11.96 -21.36
N VAL A 307 9.59 12.73 -21.09
CA VAL A 307 9.65 14.21 -21.11
C VAL A 307 10.17 14.79 -19.79
N PHE A 308 10.11 14.06 -18.67
CA PHE A 308 10.53 14.51 -17.33
C PHE A 308 11.92 15.16 -17.30
N PRO A 309 13.00 14.57 -17.88
CA PRO A 309 14.34 15.17 -17.87
C PRO A 309 14.42 16.53 -18.57
N LEU A 310 13.57 16.76 -19.57
CA LEU A 310 13.49 18.01 -20.32
C LEU A 310 12.77 19.10 -19.53
N LEU A 311 11.81 18.72 -18.70
CA LEU A 311 11.00 19.62 -17.87
C LEU A 311 11.65 19.90 -16.51
N ALA A 312 12.49 18.98 -16.01
CA ALA A 312 13.08 19.04 -14.68
C ALA A 312 13.73 20.39 -14.32
N PRO A 313 14.44 21.11 -15.23
CA PRO A 313 15.01 22.41 -14.89
C PRO A 313 13.99 23.58 -14.81
N ARG A 314 12.71 23.33 -15.11
CA ARG A 314 11.68 24.37 -15.23
C ARG A 314 10.53 24.10 -14.25
N PRO A 315 10.37 24.90 -13.17
CA PRO A 315 9.38 24.62 -12.12
C PRO A 315 7.93 24.47 -12.62
N ALA A 316 7.44 25.42 -13.42
CA ALA A 316 6.03 25.40 -13.85
C ALA A 316 5.65 24.17 -14.69
N PRO A 317 6.37 23.80 -15.79
CA PRO A 317 6.03 22.58 -16.53
C PRO A 317 6.33 21.33 -15.74
N MET A 318 7.30 21.31 -14.81
CA MET A 318 7.57 20.18 -13.94
C MET A 318 6.41 19.91 -12.98
N ILE A 319 5.77 20.93 -12.43
CA ILE A 319 4.55 20.78 -11.62
C ILE A 319 3.47 20.06 -12.42
N GLY A 320 3.21 20.48 -13.66
CA GLY A 320 2.25 19.81 -14.54
C GLY A 320 2.60 18.35 -14.79
N ALA A 321 3.88 18.05 -15.04
CA ALA A 321 4.35 16.68 -15.26
C ALA A 321 4.18 15.80 -14.02
N VAL A 322 4.43 16.32 -12.82
CA VAL A 322 4.21 15.59 -11.56
C VAL A 322 2.74 15.27 -11.34
N LEU A 323 1.82 16.18 -11.64
CA LEU A 323 0.38 15.93 -11.54
C LEU A 323 -0.08 14.83 -12.51
N ILE A 324 0.40 14.88 -13.77
CA ILE A 324 0.14 13.84 -14.76
C ILE A 324 0.74 12.52 -14.34
N LEU A 325 1.96 12.51 -13.81
CA LEU A 325 2.59 11.30 -13.26
C LEU A 325 1.77 10.72 -12.12
N GLY A 326 1.25 11.55 -11.21
CA GLY A 326 0.37 11.12 -10.14
C GLY A 326 -0.85 10.37 -10.67
N LEU A 327 -1.54 10.95 -11.64
CA LEU A 327 -2.70 10.35 -12.29
C LEU A 327 -2.37 9.03 -12.97
N LEU A 328 -1.29 8.97 -13.74
CA LEU A 328 -0.93 7.80 -14.56
C LEU A 328 -0.32 6.66 -13.73
N SER A 329 0.44 6.96 -12.69
CA SER A 329 1.11 5.94 -11.87
C SER A 329 0.12 4.94 -11.27
N THR A 330 -0.93 5.42 -10.63
CA THR A 330 -1.94 4.55 -10.02
C THR A 330 -3.00 4.08 -11.00
N ALA A 331 -3.19 4.77 -12.14
CA ALA A 331 -4.03 4.30 -13.24
C ALA A 331 -3.55 2.95 -13.83
N THR A 332 -2.29 2.56 -13.60
CA THR A 332 -1.78 1.24 -13.99
C THR A 332 -2.32 0.11 -13.10
N ILE A 333 -2.70 0.39 -11.85
CA ILE A 333 -3.00 -0.62 -10.83
C ILE A 333 -4.23 -1.45 -11.21
N ALA A 334 -5.35 -0.82 -11.50
CA ALA A 334 -6.60 -1.52 -11.80
C ALA A 334 -6.48 -2.43 -13.04
N PRO A 335 -5.96 -1.99 -14.19
CA PRO A 335 -5.82 -2.87 -15.35
C PRO A 335 -4.77 -3.97 -15.16
N LEU A 336 -3.66 -3.74 -14.44
CA LEU A 336 -2.69 -4.78 -14.12
C LEU A 336 -3.28 -5.85 -13.19
N GLN A 337 -4.04 -5.45 -12.16
CA GLN A 337 -4.76 -6.40 -11.32
C GLN A 337 -5.81 -7.19 -12.10
N SER A 338 -6.54 -6.54 -13.00
CA SER A 338 -7.53 -7.19 -13.86
C SER A 338 -6.88 -8.18 -14.81
N LEU A 339 -5.71 -7.85 -15.36
CA LEU A 339 -4.93 -8.75 -16.22
C LEU A 339 -4.53 -10.04 -15.48
N VAL A 340 -4.03 -9.90 -14.25
CA VAL A 340 -3.67 -11.06 -13.40
C VAL A 340 -4.90 -11.89 -13.07
N LEU A 341 -6.01 -11.26 -12.68
CA LEU A 341 -7.26 -11.94 -12.35
C LEU A 341 -7.85 -12.70 -13.54
N HIS A 342 -7.74 -12.15 -14.76
CA HIS A 342 -8.22 -12.80 -15.98
C HIS A 342 -7.55 -14.16 -16.20
N HIS A 343 -6.30 -14.32 -15.77
CA HIS A 343 -5.52 -15.56 -15.91
C HIS A 343 -5.49 -16.41 -14.62
N ALA A 344 -6.04 -15.91 -13.51
CA ALA A 344 -5.96 -16.54 -12.18
C ALA A 344 -6.75 -17.85 -12.04
N GLY A 345 -7.73 -18.13 -12.93
CA GLY A 345 -8.53 -19.35 -12.89
C GLY A 345 -9.17 -19.61 -11.51
N ALA A 346 -8.83 -20.74 -10.89
CA ALA A 346 -9.37 -21.17 -9.60
C ALA A 346 -8.70 -20.50 -8.37
N ALA A 347 -7.66 -19.65 -8.57
CA ALA A 347 -6.86 -19.08 -7.48
C ALA A 347 -6.84 -17.52 -7.50
N PRO A 348 -7.99 -16.83 -7.51
CA PRO A 348 -8.02 -15.37 -7.66
C PRO A 348 -7.37 -14.64 -6.47
N THR A 349 -7.59 -15.12 -5.24
CA THR A 349 -7.07 -14.48 -4.02
C THR A 349 -5.55 -14.53 -3.95
N LEU A 350 -4.97 -15.71 -4.21
CA LEU A 350 -3.52 -15.88 -4.19
C LEU A 350 -2.85 -15.13 -5.35
N SER A 351 -3.47 -15.13 -6.53
CA SER A 351 -2.97 -14.38 -7.69
C SER A 351 -2.93 -12.87 -7.44
N LEU A 352 -3.94 -12.32 -6.77
CA LEU A 352 -3.92 -10.92 -6.32
C LEU A 352 -2.84 -10.66 -5.27
N ALA A 353 -2.65 -11.56 -4.30
CA ALA A 353 -1.59 -11.41 -3.30
C ALA A 353 -0.20 -11.40 -3.93
N VAL A 354 0.05 -12.29 -4.92
CA VAL A 354 1.29 -12.32 -5.70
C VAL A 354 1.45 -11.03 -6.53
N ASN A 355 0.37 -10.51 -7.08
CA ASN A 355 0.43 -9.24 -7.83
C ASN A 355 0.75 -8.04 -6.93
N VAL A 356 0.24 -8.02 -5.68
CA VAL A 356 0.67 -7.03 -4.67
C VAL A 356 2.18 -7.16 -4.39
N GLY A 357 2.68 -8.39 -4.26
CA GLY A 357 4.12 -8.66 -4.20
C GLY A 357 4.89 -8.16 -5.42
N ALA A 358 4.31 -8.29 -6.63
CA ALA A 358 4.89 -7.80 -7.88
C ALA A 358 5.00 -6.26 -7.91
N PHE A 359 3.99 -5.52 -7.45
CA PHE A 359 4.07 -4.06 -7.29
C PHE A 359 5.17 -3.66 -6.31
N ASN A 360 5.31 -4.38 -5.19
CA ASN A 360 6.37 -4.13 -4.22
C ASN A 360 7.76 -4.46 -4.79
N LEU A 361 7.88 -5.55 -5.55
CA LEU A 361 9.12 -5.88 -6.25
C LEU A 361 9.46 -4.82 -7.30
N ALA A 362 8.47 -4.31 -8.02
CA ALA A 362 8.64 -3.20 -8.95
C ALA A 362 9.17 -1.94 -8.23
N ASN A 363 8.59 -1.58 -7.08
CA ASN A 363 9.08 -0.47 -6.25
C ASN A 363 10.51 -0.71 -5.78
N ALA A 364 10.86 -1.95 -5.37
CA ALA A 364 12.21 -2.31 -4.96
C ALA A 364 13.23 -2.14 -6.09
N ILE A 365 12.92 -2.68 -7.28
CA ILE A 365 13.76 -2.56 -8.48
C ILE A 365 13.91 -1.09 -8.86
N GLY A 366 12.81 -0.35 -8.90
CA GLY A 366 12.78 1.07 -9.24
C GLY A 366 13.62 1.90 -8.27
N ALA A 367 13.43 1.73 -6.96
CA ALA A 367 14.19 2.43 -5.93
C ALA A 367 15.68 2.10 -5.99
N ALA A 368 16.04 0.82 -6.21
CA ALA A 368 17.43 0.39 -6.35
C ALA A 368 18.11 1.03 -7.57
N LEU A 369 17.48 0.96 -8.75
CA LEU A 369 17.99 1.56 -9.98
C LEU A 369 18.04 3.09 -9.90
N GLY A 370 17.01 3.71 -9.29
CA GLY A 370 17.00 5.15 -9.03
C GLY A 370 18.14 5.59 -8.11
N GLY A 371 18.48 4.76 -7.09
CA GLY A 371 19.63 4.97 -6.21
C GLY A 371 20.97 4.93 -6.93
N LEU A 372 21.15 3.97 -7.83
CA LEU A 372 22.35 3.91 -8.68
C LEU A 372 22.45 5.15 -9.56
N GLY A 373 21.34 5.59 -10.17
CA GLY A 373 21.28 6.81 -10.94
C GLY A 373 21.59 8.07 -10.13
N ALA A 374 21.06 8.17 -8.90
CA ALA A 374 21.33 9.28 -7.99
C ALA A 374 22.80 9.32 -7.57
N ALA A 375 23.40 8.15 -7.26
CA ALA A 375 24.81 8.02 -6.93
C ALA A 375 25.75 8.45 -8.09
N ALA A 376 25.30 8.21 -9.33
CA ALA A 376 26.02 8.61 -10.54
C ALA A 376 25.75 10.10 -10.96
N GLY A 377 25.01 10.87 -10.16
CA GLY A 377 24.63 12.25 -10.52
C GLY A 377 23.58 12.35 -11.63
N LEU A 378 22.90 11.25 -11.94
CA LEU A 378 21.93 11.14 -13.03
C LEU A 378 20.48 11.36 -12.59
N LEU A 379 20.25 11.97 -11.41
CA LEU A 379 18.92 12.16 -10.84
C LEU A 379 17.94 12.85 -11.82
N ARG A 380 18.42 13.86 -12.56
CA ARG A 380 17.67 14.53 -13.61
C ARG A 380 17.15 13.55 -14.68
N TRP A 381 17.96 12.53 -15.02
CA TRP A 381 17.69 11.61 -16.12
C TRP A 381 16.88 10.38 -15.69
N SER A 382 16.46 10.31 -14.41
CA SER A 382 15.65 9.20 -13.85
C SER A 382 14.39 8.92 -14.68
N GLY A 383 13.79 9.94 -15.28
CA GLY A 383 12.63 9.80 -16.15
C GLY A 383 12.89 8.90 -17.37
N PHE A 384 14.05 8.99 -18.02
CA PHE A 384 14.39 8.11 -19.15
C PHE A 384 14.53 6.66 -18.71
N GLY A 385 15.18 6.39 -17.56
CA GLY A 385 15.25 5.05 -16.99
C GLY A 385 13.85 4.50 -16.70
N GLY A 386 12.98 5.32 -16.13
CA GLY A 386 11.58 4.97 -15.88
C GLY A 386 10.79 4.68 -17.14
N ALA A 387 10.96 5.49 -18.19
CA ALA A 387 10.31 5.29 -19.48
C ALA A 387 10.76 3.97 -20.15
N LEU A 388 12.06 3.66 -20.08
CA LEU A 388 12.60 2.43 -20.62
C LEU A 388 12.01 1.19 -19.92
N LEU A 389 11.94 1.19 -18.59
CA LEU A 389 11.34 0.11 -17.81
C LEU A 389 9.85 -0.08 -18.15
N ALA A 390 9.09 1.02 -18.22
CA ALA A 390 7.69 0.97 -18.60
C ALA A 390 7.48 0.44 -20.03
N ALA A 391 8.37 0.80 -20.97
CA ALA A 391 8.34 0.29 -22.35
C ALA A 391 8.63 -1.20 -22.43
N VAL A 392 9.63 -1.71 -21.68
CA VAL A 392 9.92 -3.14 -21.57
C VAL A 392 8.75 -3.91 -20.96
N GLY A 393 8.04 -3.32 -19.97
CA GLY A 393 6.86 -3.94 -19.38
C GLY A 393 5.63 -3.93 -20.29
N LEU A 394 5.61 -3.11 -21.35
CA LEU A 394 4.53 -3.06 -22.34
C LEU A 394 4.70 -4.12 -23.44
N GLY A 395 5.94 -4.48 -23.80
CA GLY A 395 6.27 -5.47 -24.84
C GLY A 395 6.19 -6.89 -24.34
#